data_02d043d6710d41954a2034777eff932d
#
_entry.id   02d043d6710d41954a2034777eff932d
#
_cell.length_a   1.000
_cell.length_b   1.000
_cell.length_c   1.000
_cell.angle_alpha   90.00
_cell.angle_beta   90.00
_cell.angle_gamma   90.00
#
_symmetry.space_group_name_H-M   'P 1'
#
loop_
_entity.id
_entity.type
_entity.pdbx_description
1 polymer ?
#
loop_
_entity_poly.entity_id
_entity_poly.type
_entity_poly.pdbx_seq_one_letter_code
_entity_poly.pdbx_strand_id
1 'polypeptide(L)'
;MKPLYFLFCFSLLFILFALQIQVSAQAVADPQSLNVYKTMGAITVDGQLNEPDWYMATGRHHLMFKMDGVPSGYSNTPTAGAIVKPPYSDVSTCYVSFLRNGYDLYIGLASNDAQVCRFDWEGDGMFMKIKDATAANEYEIKNYVGVVGGAGQFVFETNAPSGVTEGAAYPIPPTTIYDSSDVDAGYTAETVIHLDQLGFTNPLATVTLMIVIFDPDNYSIGAPPWGPNGNFYKQWWGSEWGGVYRELIMVDVTVPVELTSFTAQYVGSTTQLNWTTATELNNLGFDIQRSTNGNEFVTIGFVLGKGTTTQVQNYSYVDKTTSPNINYAYRLKQIDFNGSYNYSEVVNLGESNPLSFELLQNYPNPFNPSTTISIGLPVQSDVSLDVYNITGERVLSLYNGVLAAGNYNYTVDASNLTSGIYVYVLNAVGEDGKNSTLSRKMTLLK
;
A
#
# COMPACT_ATOMS: atom_id res chain seq x y z
N MET A 1 0.01 37.44 26.53
CA MET A 1 0.43 36.05 26.33
C MET A 1 -0.73 35.25 25.77
N LYS A 2 -0.76 35.05 24.48
CA LYS A 2 -1.71 34.17 23.78
C LYS A 2 -0.90 33.07 23.06
N PRO A 3 -1.40 31.86 22.94
CA PRO A 3 -0.56 30.72 22.65
C PRO A 3 -0.18 30.62 21.16
N LEU A 4 1.13 30.55 20.96
CA LEU A 4 1.82 30.35 19.69
C LEU A 4 1.97 28.84 19.35
N TYR A 5 0.99 28.02 19.70
CA TYR A 5 1.12 26.57 19.60
C TYR A 5 0.29 25.93 18.48
N PHE A 6 -0.42 26.70 17.66
CA PHE A 6 -1.33 26.09 16.65
C PHE A 6 -0.80 26.08 15.22
N LEU A 7 0.29 26.80 14.91
CA LEU A 7 0.87 26.80 13.56
C LEU A 7 1.95 25.74 13.34
N PHE A 8 2.53 25.20 14.42
CA PHE A 8 3.61 24.22 14.30
C PHE A 8 3.15 22.77 14.03
N CYS A 9 1.88 22.47 14.27
CA CYS A 9 1.35 21.11 14.03
C CYS A 9 1.02 20.83 12.57
N PHE A 10 0.68 21.81 11.76
CA PHE A 10 0.32 21.57 10.36
C PHE A 10 1.54 21.40 9.45
N SER A 11 2.60 22.17 9.66
CA SER A 11 3.84 22.02 8.89
C SER A 11 4.62 20.75 9.24
N LEU A 12 4.55 20.28 10.51
CA LEU A 12 5.17 19.03 10.92
C LEU A 12 4.41 17.80 10.41
N LEU A 13 3.10 17.90 10.21
CA LEU A 13 2.30 16.82 9.61
C LEU A 13 2.60 16.66 8.12
N PHE A 14 2.84 17.74 7.39
CA PHE A 14 3.19 17.68 5.97
C PHE A 14 4.61 17.15 5.75
N ILE A 15 5.57 17.51 6.59
CA ILE A 15 6.94 16.97 6.52
C ILE A 15 6.98 15.50 6.96
N LEU A 16 6.17 15.08 7.91
CA LEU A 16 6.04 13.68 8.32
C LEU A 16 5.31 12.83 7.26
N PHE A 17 4.39 13.40 6.48
CA PHE A 17 3.73 12.69 5.38
C PHE A 17 4.66 12.51 4.19
N ALA A 18 5.45 13.51 3.83
CA ALA A 18 6.49 13.35 2.80
C ALA A 18 7.56 12.31 3.19
N LEU A 19 7.85 12.15 4.51
CA LEU A 19 8.79 11.11 4.98
C LEU A 19 8.16 9.72 5.12
N GLN A 20 6.84 9.59 5.23
CA GLN A 20 6.17 8.28 5.34
C GLN A 20 5.82 7.63 3.99
N ILE A 21 5.89 8.38 2.89
CA ILE A 21 5.76 7.81 1.53
C ILE A 21 7.01 6.96 1.15
N GLN A 22 8.02 6.89 1.99
CA GLN A 22 9.17 5.97 1.77
C GLN A 22 8.86 4.48 1.98
N VAL A 23 7.61 4.07 2.18
CA VAL A 23 7.28 2.65 2.23
C VAL A 23 6.79 2.16 0.87
N SER A 24 7.74 1.64 0.08
CA SER A 24 7.56 0.71 -1.04
C SER A 24 6.73 1.12 -2.25
N ALA A 25 6.91 2.30 -2.82
CA ALA A 25 6.77 2.40 -4.26
C ALA A 25 8.05 1.82 -4.88
N GLN A 26 8.07 0.52 -5.12
CA GLN A 26 9.08 -0.07 -5.97
C GLN A 26 8.93 0.60 -7.33
N ALA A 27 9.91 1.39 -7.76
CA ALA A 27 9.89 2.04 -9.05
C ALA A 27 9.57 0.96 -10.10
N VAL A 28 8.40 1.06 -10.72
CA VAL A 28 8.05 0.15 -11.82
C VAL A 28 8.96 0.54 -12.95
N ALA A 29 9.91 -0.33 -13.26
CA ALA A 29 10.89 -0.07 -14.30
C ALA A 29 10.15 0.22 -15.62
N ASP A 30 10.17 1.49 -16.07
CA ASP A 30 9.62 2.02 -17.33
C ASP A 30 8.27 1.41 -17.72
N PRO A 31 7.18 1.72 -17.03
CA PRO A 31 5.87 1.24 -17.44
C PRO A 31 5.55 1.81 -18.82
N GLN A 32 5.21 0.94 -19.77
CA GLN A 32 4.82 1.37 -21.11
C GLN A 32 3.43 1.99 -21.11
N SER A 33 2.63 1.67 -20.09
CA SER A 33 1.29 2.20 -19.86
C SER A 33 0.97 2.32 -18.38
N LEU A 34 0.06 3.23 -18.04
CA LEU A 34 -0.49 3.40 -16.70
C LEU A 34 -2.02 3.45 -16.76
N ASN A 35 -2.67 2.86 -15.75
CA ASN A 35 -4.11 3.02 -15.56
C ASN A 35 -4.41 4.37 -14.95
N VAL A 36 -5.41 5.07 -15.53
CA VAL A 36 -5.94 6.35 -15.02
C VAL A 36 -7.32 6.10 -14.44
N TYR A 37 -7.45 6.37 -13.16
CA TYR A 37 -8.68 6.11 -12.42
C TYR A 37 -9.61 7.32 -12.43
N LYS A 38 -10.90 7.04 -12.30
CA LYS A 38 -11.93 8.06 -12.24
C LYS A 38 -11.89 8.76 -10.88
N THR A 39 -12.02 10.10 -10.89
CA THR A 39 -12.23 10.88 -9.67
C THR A 39 -13.63 10.60 -9.10
N MET A 40 -13.79 10.80 -7.82
CA MET A 40 -15.07 10.72 -7.13
C MET A 40 -15.69 12.10 -6.96
N GLY A 41 -14.86 13.11 -6.78
CA GLY A 41 -15.24 14.50 -6.66
C GLY A 41 -14.85 15.33 -7.87
N ALA A 42 -15.16 16.60 -7.82
CA ALA A 42 -14.62 17.60 -8.73
C ALA A 42 -13.18 17.93 -8.32
N ILE A 43 -12.28 18.02 -9.29
CA ILE A 43 -10.94 18.56 -9.12
C ILE A 43 -11.00 20.05 -9.46
N THR A 44 -10.41 20.89 -8.63
CA THR A 44 -10.26 22.32 -8.86
C THR A 44 -8.83 22.58 -9.29
N VAL A 45 -8.62 23.04 -10.49
CA VAL A 45 -7.27 23.33 -11.00
C VAL A 45 -6.76 24.63 -10.38
N ASP A 46 -6.29 24.57 -9.15
CA ASP A 46 -5.71 25.71 -8.40
C ASP A 46 -4.22 25.54 -8.08
N GLY A 47 -3.64 24.45 -8.53
CA GLY A 47 -2.26 24.05 -8.32
C GLY A 47 -2.01 23.31 -7.01
N GLN A 48 -3.02 23.14 -6.17
CA GLN A 48 -2.88 22.49 -4.87
C GLN A 48 -3.47 21.08 -4.94
N LEU A 49 -2.65 20.06 -4.80
CA LEU A 49 -3.11 18.67 -4.76
C LEU A 49 -3.79 18.36 -3.43
N ASN A 50 -4.86 19.06 -3.11
CA ASN A 50 -5.53 19.02 -1.82
C ASN A 50 -6.84 18.21 -1.83
N GLU A 51 -7.36 17.82 -3.00
CA GLU A 51 -8.48 16.92 -3.11
C GLU A 51 -8.08 15.47 -2.70
N PRO A 52 -8.99 14.75 -2.04
CA PRO A 52 -8.74 13.37 -1.59
C PRO A 52 -8.29 12.43 -2.71
N ASP A 53 -8.76 12.66 -3.92
CA ASP A 53 -8.45 11.84 -5.10
C ASP A 53 -6.94 11.81 -5.42
N TRP A 54 -6.22 12.91 -5.21
CA TRP A 54 -4.78 12.98 -5.44
C TRP A 54 -3.98 12.09 -4.50
N TYR A 55 -4.38 12.00 -3.22
CA TYR A 55 -3.72 11.09 -2.26
C TYR A 55 -3.89 9.63 -2.66
N MET A 56 -5.02 9.29 -3.26
CA MET A 56 -5.29 7.96 -3.76
C MET A 56 -4.48 7.64 -5.02
N ALA A 57 -4.33 8.59 -5.91
CA ALA A 57 -3.53 8.45 -7.13
C ALA A 57 -2.04 8.26 -6.82
N THR A 58 -1.49 9.00 -5.84
CA THR A 58 -0.07 8.92 -5.46
C THR A 58 0.31 7.59 -4.81
N GLY A 59 -0.62 6.85 -4.22
CA GLY A 59 -0.33 5.58 -3.56
C GLY A 59 0.04 4.42 -4.51
N ARG A 60 -0.47 4.40 -5.77
CA ARG A 60 -0.32 3.22 -6.65
C ARG A 60 -0.17 3.52 -8.16
N HIS A 61 -0.53 4.71 -8.61
CA HIS A 61 -0.66 5.03 -10.04
C HIS A 61 0.01 6.36 -10.37
N HIS A 62 1.30 6.44 -10.06
CA HIS A 62 2.10 7.62 -10.32
C HIS A 62 3.44 7.24 -10.95
N LEU A 63 4.04 8.21 -11.61
CA LEU A 63 5.44 8.19 -11.98
C LEU A 63 6.25 8.85 -10.86
N MET A 64 7.36 8.26 -10.49
CA MET A 64 8.29 8.83 -9.53
C MET A 64 9.61 9.14 -10.23
N PHE A 65 9.97 10.40 -10.30
CA PHE A 65 11.24 10.88 -10.82
C PHE A 65 12.12 11.30 -9.65
N LYS A 66 13.21 10.58 -9.44
CA LYS A 66 14.17 10.90 -8.40
C LYS A 66 15.36 11.62 -9.03
N MET A 67 15.54 12.88 -8.67
CA MET A 67 16.57 13.77 -9.23
C MET A 67 17.90 13.58 -8.48
N ASP A 68 18.43 12.37 -8.48
CA ASP A 68 19.66 11.97 -7.77
C ASP A 68 20.82 11.67 -8.71
N GLY A 69 20.71 12.05 -9.96
CA GLY A 69 21.73 11.78 -10.95
C GLY A 69 21.66 10.37 -11.56
N VAL A 70 20.73 9.54 -11.13
CA VAL A 70 20.50 8.19 -11.66
C VAL A 70 19.25 8.21 -12.53
N PRO A 71 19.30 7.74 -13.79
CA PRO A 71 18.10 7.65 -14.62
C PRO A 71 16.99 6.89 -13.93
N SER A 72 15.76 7.41 -14.00
CA SER A 72 14.57 6.80 -13.38
C SER A 72 14.22 5.41 -13.91
N GLY A 73 14.76 5.04 -15.05
CA GLY A 73 14.39 3.82 -15.78
C GLY A 73 13.15 3.99 -16.68
N TYR A 74 12.53 5.16 -16.67
CA TYR A 74 11.34 5.44 -17.50
C TYR A 74 11.65 5.77 -18.95
N SER A 75 12.92 5.98 -19.28
CA SER A 75 13.34 6.22 -20.65
C SER A 75 13.94 4.97 -21.29
N ASN A 76 13.53 4.70 -22.52
CA ASN A 76 14.13 3.66 -23.34
C ASN A 76 14.97 4.25 -24.49
N THR A 77 15.29 5.53 -24.43
CA THR A 77 16.22 6.13 -25.41
C THR A 77 17.67 5.86 -25.01
N PRO A 78 18.56 5.60 -25.97
CA PRO A 78 19.97 5.30 -25.70
C PRO A 78 20.78 6.43 -25.06
N THR A 79 20.24 7.64 -25.11
CA THR A 79 20.82 8.84 -24.48
C THR A 79 20.23 8.98 -23.08
N ALA A 80 20.58 8.08 -22.20
CA ALA A 80 20.17 8.03 -20.80
C ALA A 80 19.00 8.99 -20.47
N GLY A 81 17.86 8.49 -20.04
CA GLY A 81 16.66 9.29 -19.74
C GLY A 81 16.85 10.39 -18.70
N ALA A 82 18.03 10.94 -18.61
CA ALA A 82 18.39 12.02 -17.72
C ALA A 82 19.63 12.76 -18.24
N ILE A 83 19.67 14.06 -18.02
CA ILE A 83 20.87 14.88 -18.14
C ILE A 83 21.22 15.33 -16.73
N VAL A 84 22.45 15.06 -16.32
CA VAL A 84 22.99 15.40 -15.02
C VAL A 84 24.26 16.20 -15.18
N LYS A 85 24.36 17.31 -14.47
CA LYS A 85 25.58 18.10 -14.39
C LYS A 85 25.93 18.36 -12.92
N PRO A 86 26.85 17.60 -12.32
CA PRO A 86 27.30 17.84 -10.96
C PRO A 86 28.15 19.12 -10.83
N PRO A 87 28.26 19.70 -9.64
CA PRO A 87 27.66 19.23 -8.40
C PRO A 87 26.17 19.58 -8.30
N TYR A 88 25.38 18.63 -7.82
CA TYR A 88 23.99 18.84 -7.44
C TYR A 88 23.93 19.54 -6.08
N SER A 89 23.04 20.52 -5.95
CA SER A 89 22.86 21.19 -4.67
C SER A 89 21.84 20.46 -3.80
N ASP A 90 20.85 19.83 -4.40
CA ASP A 90 19.93 18.96 -3.65
C ASP A 90 19.50 17.72 -4.47
N VAL A 91 18.73 16.84 -3.84
CA VAL A 91 18.13 15.66 -4.45
C VAL A 91 16.63 15.73 -4.24
N SER A 92 15.95 16.22 -5.24
CA SER A 92 14.50 16.27 -5.21
C SER A 92 13.85 14.93 -5.63
N THR A 93 12.58 14.80 -5.33
CA THR A 93 11.72 13.72 -5.83
C THR A 93 10.44 14.31 -6.36
N CYS A 94 10.14 14.02 -7.60
CA CYS A 94 8.95 14.49 -8.28
C CYS A 94 7.97 13.34 -8.52
N TYR A 95 6.71 13.51 -8.15
CA TYR A 95 5.63 12.57 -8.41
C TYR A 95 4.68 13.15 -9.44
N VAL A 96 4.33 12.37 -10.46
CA VAL A 96 3.31 12.73 -11.46
C VAL A 96 2.17 11.73 -11.35
N SER A 97 0.99 12.21 -11.03
CA SER A 97 -0.22 11.42 -10.82
C SER A 97 -1.25 11.75 -11.88
N PHE A 98 -2.12 10.79 -12.19
CA PHE A 98 -3.13 10.90 -13.24
C PHE A 98 -4.50 10.52 -12.69
N LEU A 99 -5.50 11.37 -12.98
CA LEU A 99 -6.91 11.14 -12.66
C LEU A 99 -7.77 11.52 -13.85
N ARG A 100 -9.01 11.08 -13.89
CA ARG A 100 -9.97 11.47 -14.93
C ARG A 100 -11.37 11.72 -14.39
N ASN A 101 -12.13 12.59 -15.07
CA ASN A 101 -13.57 12.72 -14.86
C ASN A 101 -14.25 12.95 -16.20
N GLY A 102 -15.00 11.94 -16.69
CA GLY A 102 -15.53 12.02 -18.04
C GLY A 102 -14.40 12.12 -19.08
N TYR A 103 -14.37 13.20 -19.84
CA TYR A 103 -13.34 13.52 -20.82
C TYR A 103 -12.17 14.35 -20.26
N ASP A 104 -12.26 14.75 -18.98
CA ASP A 104 -11.19 15.54 -18.35
C ASP A 104 -10.11 14.60 -17.83
N LEU A 105 -8.90 14.77 -18.33
CA LEU A 105 -7.68 14.15 -17.86
C LEU A 105 -6.96 15.16 -16.96
N TYR A 106 -6.84 14.85 -15.67
CA TYR A 106 -6.11 15.63 -14.69
C TYR A 106 -4.73 15.05 -14.47
N ILE A 107 -3.73 15.91 -14.41
CA ILE A 107 -2.33 15.57 -14.16
C ILE A 107 -1.84 16.40 -12.99
N GLY A 108 -1.46 15.74 -11.91
CA GLY A 108 -0.91 16.35 -10.70
C GLY A 108 0.58 16.13 -10.63
N LEU A 109 1.33 17.17 -10.32
CA LEU A 109 2.77 17.15 -10.08
C LEU A 109 3.04 17.59 -8.66
N ALA A 110 3.86 16.85 -7.91
CA ALA A 110 4.37 17.26 -6.61
C ALA A 110 5.89 17.08 -6.57
N SER A 111 6.61 18.13 -6.20
CA SER A 111 8.06 18.12 -6.03
C SER A 111 8.43 18.63 -4.63
N ASN A 112 9.42 17.99 -4.01
CA ASN A 112 10.05 18.45 -2.77
C ASN A 112 11.38 19.16 -3.02
N ASP A 113 11.51 19.77 -4.17
CA ASP A 113 12.66 20.52 -4.60
C ASP A 113 13.00 21.64 -3.61
N ALA A 114 14.25 21.69 -3.18
CA ALA A 114 14.73 22.67 -2.22
C ALA A 114 15.28 23.96 -2.87
N GLN A 115 15.25 24.04 -4.19
CA GLN A 115 15.68 25.20 -4.96
C GLN A 115 14.75 25.45 -6.16
N VAL A 116 13.55 25.93 -5.92
CA VAL A 116 12.54 26.19 -6.96
C VAL A 116 12.94 27.41 -7.78
N CYS A 117 13.53 27.18 -8.92
CA CYS A 117 14.14 28.25 -9.71
C CYS A 117 13.92 28.08 -11.23
N ARG A 118 14.43 29.03 -11.97
CA ARG A 118 14.51 29.00 -13.42
C ARG A 118 15.88 29.39 -13.89
N PHE A 119 16.31 28.74 -14.93
CA PHE A 119 17.46 29.20 -15.67
C PHE A 119 17.19 29.32 -17.16
N ASP A 120 17.46 30.51 -17.73
CA ASP A 120 17.23 30.85 -19.13
C ASP A 120 15.79 30.50 -19.57
N TRP A 121 15.60 29.49 -20.37
CA TRP A 121 14.30 29.00 -20.85
C TRP A 121 13.85 27.69 -20.20
N GLU A 122 14.65 27.13 -19.33
CA GLU A 122 14.31 25.95 -18.50
C GLU A 122 14.04 26.37 -17.07
N GLY A 123 12.92 25.91 -16.50
CA GLY A 123 12.51 26.14 -15.11
C GLY A 123 11.93 24.89 -14.51
N ASP A 124 11.96 24.81 -13.19
CA ASP A 124 11.35 23.72 -12.46
C ASP A 124 9.92 23.51 -12.89
N GLY A 125 9.58 22.27 -13.20
CA GLY A 125 8.26 21.95 -13.67
C GLY A 125 8.17 20.82 -14.65
N MET A 126 7.06 20.78 -15.35
CA MET A 126 6.68 19.74 -16.27
C MET A 126 6.49 20.28 -17.68
N PHE A 127 7.05 19.55 -18.62
CA PHE A 127 6.74 19.66 -20.04
C PHE A 127 6.15 18.35 -20.54
N MET A 128 5.08 18.40 -21.31
CA MET A 128 4.50 17.22 -21.92
C MET A 128 4.13 17.46 -23.38
N LYS A 129 4.02 16.35 -24.11
CA LYS A 129 3.37 16.31 -25.40
C LYS A 129 2.28 15.26 -25.39
N ILE A 130 1.13 15.62 -25.93
CA ILE A 130 -0.04 14.76 -26.05
C ILE A 130 -0.50 14.70 -27.50
N LYS A 131 -0.93 13.52 -27.94
CA LYS A 131 -1.53 13.34 -29.27
C LYS A 131 -3.04 13.46 -29.21
N ASP A 132 -3.63 14.00 -30.29
CA ASP A 132 -5.07 13.97 -30.50
C ASP A 132 -5.58 12.53 -30.74
N ALA A 133 -6.90 12.37 -30.82
CA ALA A 133 -7.54 11.08 -31.04
C ALA A 133 -7.15 10.40 -32.37
N THR A 134 -6.66 11.16 -33.33
CA THR A 134 -6.21 10.66 -34.65
C THR A 134 -4.72 10.30 -34.64
N ALA A 135 -3.98 10.68 -33.60
CA ALA A 135 -2.53 10.66 -33.52
C ALA A 135 -1.79 11.44 -34.61
N ALA A 136 -2.50 12.31 -35.36
CA ALA A 136 -1.95 13.11 -36.41
C ALA A 136 -1.40 14.46 -35.93
N ASN A 137 -1.99 14.99 -34.84
CA ASN A 137 -1.55 16.25 -34.26
C ASN A 137 -0.97 15.99 -32.86
N GLU A 138 0.00 16.82 -32.49
CA GLU A 138 0.70 16.80 -31.23
C GLU A 138 0.64 18.18 -30.61
N TYR A 139 0.35 18.23 -29.33
CA TYR A 139 0.24 19.46 -28.56
C TYR A 139 1.22 19.49 -27.42
N GLU A 140 1.89 20.60 -27.22
CA GLU A 140 2.80 20.87 -26.11
C GLU A 140 2.05 21.55 -24.99
N ILE A 141 2.32 21.12 -23.77
CA ILE A 141 1.76 21.66 -22.54
C ILE A 141 2.91 21.78 -21.53
N LYS A 142 3.03 22.96 -20.92
CA LYS A 142 4.08 23.29 -19.96
C LYS A 142 3.47 23.90 -18.73
N ASN A 143 3.88 23.42 -17.55
CA ASN A 143 3.56 24.02 -16.27
C ASN A 143 4.87 24.11 -15.49
N TYR A 144 5.45 25.30 -15.39
CA TYR A 144 6.84 25.46 -14.97
C TYR A 144 7.12 26.85 -14.39
N VAL A 145 8.27 26.99 -13.72
CA VAL A 145 8.75 28.29 -13.24
C VAL A 145 9.18 29.15 -14.43
N GLY A 146 8.54 30.29 -14.58
CA GLY A 146 8.82 31.28 -15.61
C GLY A 146 9.18 32.64 -15.02
N VAL A 147 9.39 33.63 -15.90
CA VAL A 147 9.60 35.03 -15.53
C VAL A 147 8.56 35.91 -16.23
N VAL A 148 7.74 36.58 -15.46
CA VAL A 148 6.74 37.52 -15.96
C VAL A 148 6.93 38.89 -15.31
N GLY A 149 7.11 39.92 -16.12
CA GLY A 149 7.33 41.27 -15.59
C GLY A 149 8.62 41.45 -14.81
N GLY A 150 9.60 40.56 -14.96
CA GLY A 150 10.87 40.58 -14.22
C GLY A 150 10.85 39.86 -12.86
N ALA A 151 9.73 39.20 -12.52
CA ALA A 151 9.60 38.39 -11.32
C ALA A 151 9.40 36.90 -11.68
N GLY A 152 9.96 36.02 -10.85
CA GLY A 152 9.72 34.57 -10.96
C GLY A 152 8.29 34.25 -10.57
N GLN A 153 7.65 33.43 -11.36
CA GLN A 153 6.32 32.87 -11.07
C GLN A 153 6.10 31.56 -11.84
N PHE A 154 5.15 30.77 -11.41
CA PHE A 154 4.70 29.66 -12.23
C PHE A 154 3.93 30.15 -13.46
N VAL A 155 4.21 29.52 -14.60
CA VAL A 155 3.63 29.86 -15.90
C VAL A 155 3.04 28.60 -16.50
N PHE A 156 1.85 28.72 -17.05
CA PHE A 156 1.21 27.70 -17.86
C PHE A 156 1.22 28.11 -19.33
N GLU A 157 1.78 27.27 -20.20
CA GLU A 157 1.87 27.52 -21.63
C GLU A 157 1.41 26.30 -22.42
N THR A 158 0.75 26.52 -23.53
CA THR A 158 0.32 25.48 -24.47
C THR A 158 0.19 26.01 -25.91
N ASN A 159 0.43 25.12 -26.87
CA ASN A 159 0.07 25.35 -28.27
C ASN A 159 -1.25 24.69 -28.69
N ALA A 160 -1.95 24.05 -27.74
CA ALA A 160 -3.28 23.50 -27.99
C ALA A 160 -4.30 24.64 -28.27
N PRO A 161 -5.41 24.35 -28.95
CA PRO A 161 -6.48 25.33 -29.12
C PRO A 161 -7.01 25.86 -27.79
N SER A 162 -7.53 27.09 -27.79
CA SER A 162 -8.09 27.70 -26.59
C SER A 162 -9.21 26.85 -25.99
N GLY A 163 -9.16 26.63 -24.65
CA GLY A 163 -10.13 25.84 -23.94
C GLY A 163 -9.87 24.33 -23.92
N VAL A 164 -8.76 23.88 -24.53
CA VAL A 164 -8.38 22.45 -24.47
C VAL A 164 -7.67 22.10 -23.19
N THR A 165 -6.91 23.03 -22.63
CA THR A 165 -6.10 22.79 -21.43
C THR A 165 -6.12 23.98 -20.50
N GLU A 166 -6.07 23.68 -19.19
CA GLU A 166 -5.87 24.64 -18.11
C GLU A 166 -4.78 24.11 -17.17
N GLY A 167 -4.08 25.02 -16.48
CA GLY A 167 -3.08 24.63 -15.50
C GLY A 167 -2.79 25.70 -14.48
N ALA A 168 -2.42 25.27 -13.29
CA ALA A 168 -2.02 26.09 -12.17
C ALA A 168 -0.87 25.42 -11.41
N ALA A 169 -0.12 26.22 -10.63
CA ALA A 169 0.88 25.68 -9.73
C ALA A 169 0.93 26.49 -8.43
N TYR A 170 1.35 25.82 -7.35
CA TYR A 170 1.36 26.37 -6.02
C TYR A 170 2.70 26.12 -5.35
N PRO A 171 3.45 27.17 -4.99
CA PRO A 171 4.65 27.04 -4.16
C PRO A 171 4.25 26.66 -2.73
N ILE A 172 4.83 25.59 -2.20
CA ILE A 172 4.57 25.15 -0.82
C ILE A 172 5.31 26.11 0.13
N PRO A 173 4.63 26.86 1.01
CA PRO A 173 5.32 27.80 1.91
C PRO A 173 6.34 27.09 2.82
N PRO A 174 7.57 27.61 2.99
CA PRO A 174 8.01 28.97 2.66
C PRO A 174 8.68 29.15 1.30
N THR A 175 8.43 28.31 0.30
CA THR A 175 9.07 28.37 -1.02
C THR A 175 8.99 29.78 -1.62
N THR A 176 10.15 30.29 -2.03
CA THR A 176 10.29 31.51 -2.83
C THR A 176 10.68 31.12 -4.25
N ILE A 177 9.93 31.63 -5.22
CA ILE A 177 10.16 31.29 -6.62
C ILE A 177 11.30 32.14 -7.19
N TYR A 178 12.29 31.51 -7.82
CA TYR A 178 13.36 32.18 -8.53
C TYR A 178 14.52 32.72 -7.64
N ASP A 179 14.62 32.30 -6.39
CA ASP A 179 15.76 32.58 -5.54
C ASP A 179 16.49 31.26 -5.19
N SER A 180 17.65 31.03 -5.79
CA SER A 180 18.47 29.85 -5.55
C SER A 180 19.32 29.94 -4.29
N SER A 181 19.15 30.97 -3.46
CA SER A 181 19.96 31.21 -2.27
C SER A 181 19.31 30.76 -0.97
N ASP A 182 18.03 30.46 -0.97
CA ASP A 182 17.27 29.96 0.15
C ASP A 182 16.93 28.45 0.01
N VAL A 183 16.26 27.88 0.99
CA VAL A 183 15.84 26.49 1.01
C VAL A 183 14.32 26.43 0.92
N ASP A 184 13.84 25.91 -0.17
CA ASP A 184 12.43 25.79 -0.47
C ASP A 184 11.81 24.50 0.11
N ALA A 185 10.49 24.47 0.20
CA ALA A 185 9.72 23.30 0.58
C ALA A 185 9.18 22.51 -0.63
N GLY A 186 9.42 23.03 -1.83
CA GLY A 186 8.93 22.45 -3.07
C GLY A 186 7.66 23.13 -3.60
N TYR A 187 7.02 22.46 -4.55
CA TYR A 187 5.82 22.96 -5.21
C TYR A 187 4.89 21.84 -5.65
N THR A 188 3.64 22.21 -5.94
CA THR A 188 2.68 21.35 -6.63
C THR A 188 2.15 22.03 -7.87
N ALA A 189 1.68 21.25 -8.84
CA ALA A 189 1.04 21.77 -10.03
C ALA A 189 -0.08 20.83 -10.50
N GLU A 190 -1.08 21.42 -11.11
CA GLU A 190 -2.20 20.71 -11.71
C GLU A 190 -2.39 21.15 -13.17
N THR A 191 -2.74 20.21 -13.98
CA THR A 191 -3.10 20.43 -15.37
C THR A 191 -4.34 19.61 -15.70
N VAL A 192 -5.33 20.20 -16.35
CA VAL A 192 -6.45 19.49 -16.94
C VAL A 192 -6.37 19.56 -18.46
N ILE A 193 -6.73 18.45 -19.11
CA ILE A 193 -6.84 18.33 -20.57
C ILE A 193 -8.22 17.81 -20.90
N HIS A 194 -8.98 18.59 -21.66
CA HIS A 194 -10.32 18.25 -22.14
C HIS A 194 -10.20 17.38 -23.42
N LEU A 195 -10.24 16.06 -23.24
CA LEU A 195 -9.96 15.08 -24.30
C LEU A 195 -10.99 15.14 -25.44
N ASP A 196 -12.25 15.50 -25.17
CA ASP A 196 -13.27 15.69 -26.19
C ASP A 196 -12.88 16.81 -27.17
N GLN A 197 -12.22 17.86 -26.68
CA GLN A 197 -11.70 18.95 -27.52
C GLN A 197 -10.50 18.50 -28.39
N LEU A 198 -9.87 17.38 -28.05
CA LEU A 198 -8.84 16.73 -28.87
C LEU A 198 -9.42 15.61 -29.75
N GLY A 199 -10.75 15.57 -29.91
CA GLY A 199 -11.45 14.64 -30.79
C GLY A 199 -11.71 13.25 -30.22
N PHE A 200 -11.44 13.01 -28.95
CA PHE A 200 -11.80 11.73 -28.31
C PHE A 200 -13.33 11.65 -28.13
N THR A 201 -13.93 10.62 -28.70
CA THR A 201 -15.39 10.36 -28.62
C THR A 201 -15.75 9.31 -27.57
N ASN A 202 -14.76 8.70 -26.95
CA ASN A 202 -14.89 7.73 -25.88
C ASN A 202 -14.06 8.18 -24.68
N PRO A 203 -14.64 8.45 -23.50
CA PRO A 203 -13.88 8.87 -22.31
C PRO A 203 -12.98 7.78 -21.73
N LEU A 204 -13.09 6.54 -22.23
CA LEU A 204 -12.23 5.40 -21.88
C LEU A 204 -11.20 5.09 -22.97
N ALA A 205 -10.99 5.99 -23.93
CA ALA A 205 -9.96 5.81 -24.94
C ALA A 205 -8.56 5.89 -24.32
N THR A 206 -7.65 5.07 -24.83
CA THR A 206 -6.23 5.20 -24.49
C THR A 206 -5.69 6.53 -24.99
N VAL A 207 -5.00 7.26 -24.12
CA VAL A 207 -4.35 8.54 -24.43
C VAL A 207 -2.85 8.31 -24.53
N THR A 208 -2.25 8.91 -25.54
CA THR A 208 -0.82 8.75 -25.81
C THR A 208 -0.10 10.07 -25.54
N LEU A 209 0.86 10.04 -24.62
CA LEU A 209 1.63 11.23 -24.25
C LEU A 209 3.08 10.90 -23.87
N MET A 210 3.89 11.93 -23.70
CA MET A 210 5.19 11.85 -23.03
C MET A 210 5.33 13.01 -22.05
N ILE A 211 6.15 12.82 -21.01
CA ILE A 211 6.38 13.80 -19.95
C ILE A 211 7.88 13.95 -19.71
N VAL A 212 8.30 15.20 -19.52
CA VAL A 212 9.65 15.57 -19.05
C VAL A 212 9.49 16.40 -17.78
N ILE A 213 10.26 16.08 -16.77
CA ILE A 213 10.42 16.89 -15.56
C ILE A 213 11.77 17.60 -15.63
N PHE A 214 11.77 18.89 -15.35
CA PHE A 214 12.92 19.75 -15.26
C PHE A 214 13.19 20.14 -13.82
N ASP A 215 14.47 20.18 -13.46
CA ASP A 215 14.95 20.51 -12.13
C ASP A 215 16.33 21.22 -12.28
N PRO A 216 16.33 22.55 -12.53
CA PRO A 216 17.53 23.34 -12.77
C PRO A 216 18.08 23.94 -11.46
N ASP A 217 18.76 23.15 -10.65
CA ASP A 217 19.39 23.59 -9.41
C ASP A 217 20.57 24.56 -9.57
N ASN A 218 20.67 25.46 -8.62
CA ASN A 218 21.85 26.28 -8.31
C ASN A 218 22.59 26.84 -9.52
N TYR A 219 21.95 27.75 -10.17
CA TYR A 219 22.42 28.30 -11.41
C TYR A 219 23.33 29.50 -11.17
N SER A 220 24.59 29.40 -11.58
CA SER A 220 25.43 30.61 -11.67
C SER A 220 24.97 31.46 -12.86
N ILE A 221 24.41 32.65 -12.56
CA ILE A 221 23.98 33.64 -13.53
C ILE A 221 25.10 33.84 -14.58
N GLY A 222 24.79 33.53 -15.85
CA GLY A 222 25.66 33.72 -16.98
C GLY A 222 26.34 32.48 -17.57
N ALA A 223 26.12 31.29 -17.02
CA ALA A 223 26.56 30.04 -17.64
C ALA A 223 25.38 29.35 -18.35
N PRO A 224 25.46 29.07 -19.66
CA PRO A 224 24.37 28.35 -20.33
C PRO A 224 24.21 26.94 -19.72
N PRO A 225 22.97 26.38 -19.66
CA PRO A 225 22.71 25.07 -19.10
C PRO A 225 23.55 23.97 -19.72
N TRP A 226 23.93 24.17 -20.94
CA TRP A 226 24.82 23.33 -21.73
C TRP A 226 26.30 23.60 -21.50
N GLY A 227 26.65 24.58 -20.68
CA GLY A 227 28.03 24.92 -20.30
C GLY A 227 28.61 24.00 -19.23
N PRO A 228 29.94 24.04 -19.01
CA PRO A 228 30.58 23.17 -18.00
C PRO A 228 30.21 23.47 -16.56
N ASN A 229 29.50 24.57 -16.28
CA ASN A 229 29.25 25.09 -14.92
C ASN A 229 27.75 25.15 -14.56
N GLY A 230 26.85 24.61 -15.35
CA GLY A 230 25.43 24.58 -15.04
C GLY A 230 25.02 23.32 -14.28
N ASN A 231 24.30 23.47 -13.20
CA ASN A 231 23.66 22.37 -12.48
C ASN A 231 22.24 22.24 -13.00
N PHE A 232 21.95 21.10 -13.57
CA PHE A 232 20.72 20.90 -14.29
C PHE A 232 20.38 19.42 -14.30
N TYR A 233 19.15 19.09 -13.95
CA TYR A 233 18.64 17.75 -14.06
C TYR A 233 17.32 17.71 -14.83
N LYS A 234 17.13 16.70 -15.63
CA LYS A 234 15.82 16.38 -16.24
C LYS A 234 15.66 14.90 -16.44
N GLN A 235 14.46 14.44 -16.27
CA GLN A 235 14.06 13.07 -16.54
C GLN A 235 12.79 13.04 -17.36
N TRP A 236 12.54 11.94 -18.05
CA TRP A 236 11.36 11.79 -18.90
C TRP A 236 10.76 10.39 -18.89
N TRP A 237 9.47 10.32 -19.14
CA TRP A 237 8.72 9.13 -19.43
C TRP A 237 8.26 9.17 -20.87
N GLY A 238 8.80 8.29 -21.72
CA GLY A 238 8.72 8.34 -23.16
C GLY A 238 10.00 8.84 -23.80
N SER A 239 9.99 9.99 -24.49
CA SER A 239 11.18 10.65 -25.02
C SER A 239 11.17 12.14 -24.73
N GLU A 240 12.36 12.76 -24.70
CA GLU A 240 12.50 14.18 -24.40
C GLU A 240 11.78 15.11 -25.38
N TRP A 241 11.87 14.81 -26.69
CA TRP A 241 11.40 15.71 -27.74
C TRP A 241 10.36 15.09 -28.67
N GLY A 242 9.72 14.02 -28.25
CA GLY A 242 8.79 13.24 -29.07
C GLY A 242 9.46 12.05 -29.75
N GLY A 243 8.66 11.20 -30.38
CA GLY A 243 9.12 9.97 -31.05
C GLY A 243 8.86 8.72 -30.24
N VAL A 244 8.98 8.73 -28.92
CA VAL A 244 8.57 7.63 -28.03
C VAL A 244 7.53 8.14 -27.06
N TYR A 245 6.34 7.57 -27.15
CA TYR A 245 5.18 7.90 -26.31
C TYR A 245 4.84 6.74 -25.40
N ARG A 246 4.06 7.05 -24.36
CA ARG A 246 3.52 6.12 -23.39
C ARG A 246 2.01 6.22 -23.39
N GLU A 247 1.36 5.21 -22.86
CA GLU A 247 -0.09 5.10 -22.88
C GLU A 247 -0.71 5.32 -21.51
N LEU A 248 -1.73 6.15 -21.43
CA LEU A 248 -2.65 6.23 -20.31
C LEU A 248 -3.92 5.47 -20.67
N ILE A 249 -4.19 4.40 -19.91
CA ILE A 249 -5.37 3.54 -20.08
C ILE A 249 -6.45 4.05 -19.15
N MET A 250 -7.49 4.67 -19.69
CA MET A 250 -8.60 5.20 -18.91
C MET A 250 -9.48 4.05 -18.40
N VAL A 251 -9.63 3.93 -17.09
CA VAL A 251 -10.45 2.87 -16.46
C VAL A 251 -11.68 3.47 -15.78
N ASP A 252 -12.83 2.78 -15.87
CA ASP A 252 -14.09 3.24 -15.27
C ASP A 252 -14.30 2.70 -13.86
N VAL A 253 -13.23 2.72 -13.10
CA VAL A 253 -13.26 2.40 -11.68
C VAL A 253 -12.64 3.55 -10.90
N THR A 254 -13.20 3.82 -9.75
CA THR A 254 -12.63 4.76 -8.79
C THR A 254 -11.44 4.11 -8.07
N VAL A 255 -10.52 4.91 -7.56
CA VAL A 255 -9.42 4.39 -6.75
C VAL A 255 -10.00 3.75 -5.49
N PRO A 256 -9.69 2.49 -5.18
CA PRO A 256 -10.21 1.83 -3.98
C PRO A 256 -9.67 2.48 -2.69
N VAL A 257 -10.42 2.34 -1.60
CA VAL A 257 -9.92 2.66 -0.24
C VAL A 257 -8.60 1.95 0.02
N GLU A 258 -7.63 2.68 0.52
CA GLU A 258 -6.33 2.10 0.85
C GLU A 258 -6.37 1.42 2.22
N LEU A 259 -6.43 0.10 2.20
CA LEU A 259 -6.28 -0.74 3.39
C LEU A 259 -4.79 -0.88 3.72
N THR A 260 -4.33 -0.27 4.81
CA THR A 260 -2.92 -0.30 5.21
C THR A 260 -2.56 -1.52 6.04
N SER A 261 -3.53 -2.09 6.75
CA SER A 261 -3.32 -3.30 7.54
C SER A 261 -4.62 -4.08 7.69
N PHE A 262 -4.52 -5.40 7.71
CA PHE A 262 -5.59 -6.30 8.14
C PHE A 262 -4.97 -7.48 8.88
N THR A 263 -5.43 -7.73 10.10
CA THR A 263 -4.90 -8.78 10.99
C THR A 263 -6.03 -9.55 11.65
N ALA A 264 -5.76 -10.82 11.93
CA ALA A 264 -6.64 -11.70 12.70
C ALA A 264 -5.82 -12.42 13.75
N GLN A 265 -6.29 -12.47 14.99
CA GLN A 265 -5.62 -13.18 16.09
C GLN A 265 -6.64 -13.76 17.07
N TYR A 266 -6.29 -14.88 17.67
CA TYR A 266 -7.07 -15.43 18.79
C TYR A 266 -6.91 -14.55 20.03
N VAL A 267 -8.03 -14.27 20.69
CA VAL A 267 -8.08 -13.62 22.00
C VAL A 267 -9.05 -14.43 22.86
N GLY A 268 -8.49 -15.31 23.69
CA GLY A 268 -9.29 -16.29 24.42
C GLY A 268 -9.99 -17.26 23.46
N SER A 269 -11.30 -17.40 23.59
CA SER A 269 -12.14 -18.25 22.73
C SER A 269 -12.73 -17.53 21.51
N THR A 270 -12.28 -16.31 21.24
CA THR A 270 -12.80 -15.49 20.13
C THR A 270 -11.66 -15.09 19.20
N THR A 271 -12.00 -14.65 17.98
CA THR A 271 -11.02 -14.06 17.06
C THR A 271 -11.24 -12.56 16.96
N GLN A 272 -10.19 -11.80 17.28
CA GLN A 272 -10.14 -10.36 17.08
C GLN A 272 -9.60 -10.06 15.69
N LEU A 273 -10.37 -9.33 14.90
CA LEU A 273 -9.97 -8.76 13.62
C LEU A 273 -9.73 -7.28 13.80
N ASN A 274 -8.62 -6.77 13.27
CA ASN A 274 -8.32 -5.35 13.25
C ASN A 274 -7.84 -4.94 11.85
N TRP A 275 -8.28 -3.79 11.39
CA TRP A 275 -7.77 -3.21 10.15
C TRP A 275 -7.72 -1.70 10.21
N THR A 276 -6.88 -1.14 9.36
CA THR A 276 -6.65 0.29 9.26
C THR A 276 -6.76 0.72 7.81
N THR A 277 -7.47 1.80 7.56
CA THR A 277 -7.49 2.48 6.27
C THR A 277 -6.69 3.79 6.36
N ALA A 278 -5.86 4.10 5.37
CA ALA A 278 -5.18 5.38 5.28
C ALA A 278 -6.18 6.48 4.93
N THR A 279 -7.02 6.20 3.95
CA THR A 279 -8.09 7.07 3.47
C THR A 279 -9.29 6.22 3.11
N GLU A 280 -10.48 6.81 3.14
CA GLU A 280 -11.69 6.17 2.64
C GLU A 280 -12.39 7.10 1.67
N LEU A 281 -12.92 6.52 0.62
CA LEU A 281 -13.64 7.22 -0.39
C LEU A 281 -14.92 6.46 -0.73
N ASN A 282 -16.06 7.12 -0.55
CA ASN A 282 -17.38 6.53 -0.80
C ASN A 282 -17.63 5.18 -0.10
N ASN A 283 -16.88 4.90 0.95
CA ASN A 283 -16.90 3.62 1.64
C ASN A 283 -18.18 3.46 2.48
N LEU A 284 -19.11 2.62 2.03
CA LEU A 284 -20.26 2.23 2.83
C LEU A 284 -19.83 1.41 4.04
N GLY A 285 -18.86 0.51 3.87
CA GLY A 285 -18.35 -0.34 4.94
C GLY A 285 -17.72 -1.63 4.45
N PHE A 286 -17.54 -2.53 5.40
CA PHE A 286 -16.82 -3.77 5.20
C PHE A 286 -17.67 -4.97 5.60
N ASP A 287 -17.98 -5.87 4.65
CA ASP A 287 -18.39 -7.23 4.98
C ASP A 287 -17.20 -7.99 5.55
N ILE A 288 -17.35 -8.54 6.72
CA ILE A 288 -16.37 -9.44 7.32
C ILE A 288 -16.67 -10.83 6.77
N GLN A 289 -15.75 -11.39 6.01
CA GLN A 289 -15.92 -12.70 5.41
C GLN A 289 -14.95 -13.72 6.00
N ARG A 290 -15.47 -14.90 6.32
CA ARG A 290 -14.72 -16.02 6.89
C ARG A 290 -14.85 -17.26 6.01
N SER A 291 -13.74 -17.94 5.79
CA SER A 291 -13.65 -19.30 5.27
C SER A 291 -13.31 -20.26 6.41
N THR A 292 -13.87 -21.44 6.38
CA THR A 292 -13.63 -22.50 7.37
C THR A 292 -13.05 -23.72 6.65
N ASN A 293 -11.86 -24.17 7.05
CA ASN A 293 -11.14 -25.31 6.46
C ASN A 293 -10.99 -25.23 4.91
N GLY A 294 -10.77 -24.01 4.38
CA GLY A 294 -10.60 -23.78 2.95
C GLY A 294 -11.88 -23.80 2.12
N ASN A 295 -13.05 -23.84 2.76
CA ASN A 295 -14.35 -23.70 2.09
C ASN A 295 -14.57 -22.28 1.57
N GLU A 296 -15.73 -22.05 0.93
CA GLU A 296 -16.11 -20.73 0.45
C GLU A 296 -16.18 -19.69 1.57
N PHE A 297 -15.90 -18.43 1.24
CA PHE A 297 -16.04 -17.30 2.15
C PHE A 297 -17.50 -16.95 2.36
N VAL A 298 -17.93 -16.89 3.62
CA VAL A 298 -19.26 -16.46 4.02
C VAL A 298 -19.19 -15.17 4.82
N THR A 299 -20.10 -14.25 4.61
CA THR A 299 -20.19 -13.01 5.40
C THR A 299 -20.72 -13.34 6.79
N ILE A 300 -19.96 -12.94 7.82
CA ILE A 300 -20.26 -13.17 9.24
C ILE A 300 -20.60 -11.88 9.99
N GLY A 301 -20.44 -10.73 9.36
CA GLY A 301 -20.74 -9.43 9.94
C GLY A 301 -20.50 -8.30 8.97
N PHE A 302 -20.93 -7.11 9.36
CA PHE A 302 -20.69 -5.87 8.63
C PHE A 302 -20.24 -4.77 9.58
N VAL A 303 -19.26 -3.97 9.17
CA VAL A 303 -18.79 -2.80 9.90
C VAL A 303 -18.91 -1.58 9.01
N LEU A 304 -19.64 -0.57 9.49
CA LEU A 304 -19.91 0.65 8.74
C LEU A 304 -18.61 1.43 8.52
N GLY A 305 -18.38 1.90 7.30
CA GLY A 305 -17.29 2.78 6.93
C GLY A 305 -17.50 4.24 7.37
N LYS A 306 -16.56 5.11 7.04
CA LYS A 306 -16.64 6.56 7.34
C LYS A 306 -17.02 7.40 6.11
N GLY A 307 -17.47 6.73 5.03
CA GLY A 307 -17.83 7.41 3.79
C GLY A 307 -16.58 7.91 3.06
N THR A 308 -16.39 9.21 3.02
CA THR A 308 -15.20 9.85 2.45
C THR A 308 -14.42 10.55 3.56
N THR A 309 -13.16 10.14 3.77
CA THR A 309 -12.26 10.76 4.76
C THR A 309 -10.80 10.55 4.37
N THR A 310 -9.99 11.58 4.58
CA THR A 310 -8.53 11.55 4.42
C THR A 310 -7.80 11.21 5.72
N GLN A 311 -8.54 10.97 6.80
CA GLN A 311 -7.96 10.61 8.08
C GLN A 311 -7.87 9.09 8.21
N VAL A 312 -6.76 8.63 8.77
CA VAL A 312 -6.57 7.23 9.14
C VAL A 312 -7.72 6.74 10.02
N GLN A 313 -8.37 5.66 9.62
CA GLN A 313 -9.44 5.03 10.38
C GLN A 313 -9.00 3.66 10.87
N ASN A 314 -9.33 3.36 12.13
CA ASN A 314 -9.07 2.07 12.74
C ASN A 314 -10.40 1.37 13.03
N TYR A 315 -10.47 0.11 12.66
CA TYR A 315 -11.64 -0.74 12.79
C TYR A 315 -11.31 -2.02 13.52
N SER A 316 -12.33 -2.58 14.14
CA SER A 316 -12.21 -3.88 14.76
C SER A 316 -13.52 -4.66 14.68
N TYR A 317 -13.41 -5.99 14.66
CA TYR A 317 -14.52 -6.92 14.74
C TYR A 317 -14.14 -8.14 15.55
N VAL A 318 -15.07 -8.64 16.39
CA VAL A 318 -14.86 -9.84 17.21
C VAL A 318 -15.74 -10.96 16.68
N ASP A 319 -15.12 -11.98 16.11
CA ASP A 319 -15.79 -13.24 15.79
C ASP A 319 -15.87 -14.12 17.04
N LYS A 320 -17.06 -14.22 17.60
CA LYS A 320 -17.38 -15.03 18.80
C LYS A 320 -17.73 -16.48 18.48
N THR A 321 -17.74 -16.84 17.20
CA THR A 321 -18.21 -18.16 16.74
C THR A 321 -17.07 -19.07 16.30
N THR A 322 -15.82 -18.69 16.60
CA THR A 322 -14.65 -19.52 16.33
C THR A 322 -14.53 -20.65 17.34
N SER A 323 -14.03 -21.79 16.88
CA SER A 323 -13.78 -22.97 17.70
C SER A 323 -12.31 -23.37 17.57
N PRO A 324 -11.70 -23.94 18.63
CA PRO A 324 -10.36 -24.49 18.56
C PRO A 324 -10.26 -25.59 17.46
N ASN A 325 -9.07 -25.80 16.93
CA ASN A 325 -8.76 -26.85 15.94
C ASN A 325 -9.49 -26.75 14.61
N ILE A 326 -9.98 -25.56 14.26
CA ILE A 326 -10.55 -25.27 12.95
C ILE A 326 -9.71 -24.19 12.29
N ASN A 327 -9.31 -24.44 11.05
CA ASN A 327 -8.57 -23.45 10.26
C ASN A 327 -9.54 -22.41 9.71
N TYR A 328 -9.35 -21.18 10.15
CA TYR A 328 -10.10 -20.04 9.64
C TYR A 328 -9.22 -19.15 8.77
N ALA A 329 -9.82 -18.63 7.71
CA ALA A 329 -9.26 -17.55 6.92
C ALA A 329 -10.26 -16.41 6.84
N TYR A 330 -9.77 -15.19 6.88
CA TYR A 330 -10.60 -14.00 6.85
C TYR A 330 -10.20 -13.10 5.69
N ARG A 331 -11.18 -12.41 5.13
CA ARG A 331 -10.98 -11.27 4.24
C ARG A 331 -12.05 -10.23 4.49
N LEU A 332 -11.75 -9.00 4.13
CA LEU A 332 -12.72 -7.92 4.07
C LEU A 332 -13.25 -7.82 2.64
N LYS A 333 -14.56 -7.64 2.50
CA LYS A 333 -15.18 -7.15 1.27
C LYS A 333 -15.61 -5.72 1.55
N GLN A 334 -14.81 -4.78 1.10
CA GLN A 334 -15.18 -3.37 1.16
C GLN A 334 -16.28 -3.10 0.14
N ILE A 335 -17.27 -2.33 0.53
CA ILE A 335 -18.44 -2.00 -0.30
C ILE A 335 -18.59 -0.48 -0.31
N ASP A 336 -18.75 0.09 -1.48
CA ASP A 336 -18.99 1.51 -1.67
C ASP A 336 -20.50 1.82 -1.73
N PHE A 337 -20.90 3.09 -1.53
CA PHE A 337 -22.30 3.51 -1.60
C PHE A 337 -22.97 3.23 -2.96
N ASN A 338 -22.20 3.12 -4.04
CA ASN A 338 -22.71 2.76 -5.36
C ASN A 338 -22.84 1.25 -5.58
N GLY A 339 -22.50 0.42 -4.58
CA GLY A 339 -22.54 -1.05 -4.63
C GLY A 339 -21.32 -1.71 -5.26
N SER A 340 -20.33 -0.97 -5.76
CA SER A 340 -19.05 -1.54 -6.14
C SER A 340 -18.31 -2.09 -4.92
N TYR A 341 -17.44 -3.07 -5.13
CA TYR A 341 -16.71 -3.67 -4.01
C TYR A 341 -15.31 -4.16 -4.40
N ASN A 342 -14.45 -4.24 -3.40
CA ASN A 342 -13.11 -4.82 -3.49
C ASN A 342 -12.85 -5.79 -2.33
N TYR A 343 -11.93 -6.73 -2.53
CA TYR A 343 -11.50 -7.65 -1.48
C TYR A 343 -10.10 -7.29 -0.98
N SER A 344 -9.91 -7.43 0.34
CA SER A 344 -8.58 -7.41 0.94
C SER A 344 -7.80 -8.68 0.59
N GLU A 345 -6.50 -8.67 0.91
CA GLU A 345 -5.74 -9.89 1.04
C GLU A 345 -6.36 -10.82 2.09
N VAL A 346 -6.15 -12.13 1.91
CA VAL A 346 -6.64 -13.14 2.84
C VAL A 346 -5.66 -13.28 4.00
N VAL A 347 -6.18 -13.16 5.21
CA VAL A 347 -5.42 -13.42 6.45
C VAL A 347 -5.82 -14.80 6.97
N ASN A 348 -4.86 -15.71 7.03
CA ASN A 348 -5.06 -17.00 7.64
C ASN A 348 -4.86 -16.88 9.16
N LEU A 349 -5.85 -17.32 9.90
CA LEU A 349 -5.73 -17.47 11.34
C LEU A 349 -4.98 -18.78 11.59
N GLY A 350 -3.79 -18.68 12.17
CA GLY A 350 -3.00 -19.85 12.57
C GLY A 350 -3.78 -20.76 13.52
N GLU A 351 -3.28 -21.97 13.77
CA GLU A 351 -3.89 -22.85 14.77
C GLU A 351 -4.00 -22.12 16.11
N SER A 352 -5.18 -22.23 16.73
CA SER A 352 -5.38 -21.64 18.07
C SER A 352 -4.54 -22.39 19.09
N ASN A 353 -3.75 -21.68 19.87
CA ASN A 353 -3.19 -22.27 21.06
C ASN A 353 -4.34 -22.66 22.00
N PRO A 354 -4.30 -23.86 22.59
CA PRO A 354 -5.28 -24.26 23.59
C PRO A 354 -5.35 -23.24 24.73
N LEU A 355 -6.53 -23.01 25.27
CA LEU A 355 -6.73 -22.06 26.39
C LEU A 355 -6.34 -22.66 27.74
N SER A 356 -6.24 -24.00 27.80
CA SER A 356 -5.88 -24.78 28.97
C SER A 356 -5.08 -26.01 28.57
N PHE A 357 -4.41 -26.64 29.50
CA PHE A 357 -3.84 -27.95 29.24
C PHE A 357 -4.95 -28.96 28.93
N GLU A 358 -4.81 -29.65 27.81
CA GLU A 358 -5.81 -30.60 27.31
C GLU A 358 -5.18 -31.96 27.02
N LEU A 359 -5.92 -33.02 27.36
CA LEU A 359 -5.63 -34.40 26.98
C LEU A 359 -6.92 -35.00 26.42
N LEU A 360 -6.96 -35.21 25.14
CA LEU A 360 -8.18 -35.71 24.48
C LEU A 360 -8.26 -37.24 24.56
N GLN A 361 -9.47 -37.77 24.38
CA GLN A 361 -9.68 -39.18 24.26
C GLN A 361 -8.98 -39.72 23.01
N ASN A 362 -8.19 -40.78 23.15
CA ASN A 362 -7.54 -41.41 21.99
C ASN A 362 -8.58 -41.91 20.99
N TYR A 363 -8.23 -41.77 19.70
CA TYR A 363 -9.08 -42.25 18.63
C TYR A 363 -8.26 -43.04 17.58
N PRO A 364 -8.75 -44.24 17.18
CA PRO A 364 -9.94 -44.95 17.72
C PRO A 364 -9.77 -45.47 19.17
N ASN A 365 -10.90 -45.67 19.86
CA ASN A 365 -10.94 -46.33 21.15
C ASN A 365 -12.28 -47.10 21.28
N PRO A 366 -12.32 -48.47 21.37
CA PRO A 366 -11.16 -49.36 21.38
C PRO A 366 -10.33 -49.30 20.11
N PHE A 367 -9.05 -49.76 20.16
CA PHE A 367 -8.11 -49.71 19.05
C PHE A 367 -7.37 -51.02 18.80
N ASN A 368 -6.84 -51.23 17.57
CA ASN A 368 -6.04 -52.37 17.16
C ASN A 368 -5.11 -52.05 15.99
N PRO A 369 -3.81 -52.19 16.06
CA PRO A 369 -3.00 -52.05 17.28
C PRO A 369 -2.62 -50.59 17.51
N SER A 370 -3.05 -49.65 16.63
CA SER A 370 -2.66 -48.25 16.63
C SER A 370 -3.80 -47.31 17.03
N THR A 371 -3.47 -46.21 17.73
CA THR A 371 -4.39 -45.13 18.04
C THR A 371 -3.63 -43.81 18.12
N THR A 372 -4.33 -42.69 18.08
CA THR A 372 -3.75 -41.37 18.22
C THR A 372 -4.22 -40.70 19.51
N ILE A 373 -3.28 -40.15 20.27
CA ILE A 373 -3.52 -39.31 21.46
C ILE A 373 -3.21 -37.88 21.07
N SER A 374 -4.15 -36.94 21.32
CA SER A 374 -3.98 -35.52 21.09
C SER A 374 -3.86 -34.78 22.44
N ILE A 375 -2.92 -33.84 22.51
CA ILE A 375 -2.70 -32.95 23.66
C ILE A 375 -2.72 -31.51 23.22
N GLY A 376 -3.15 -30.62 24.13
CA GLY A 376 -3.13 -29.17 23.94
C GLY A 376 -2.33 -28.47 25.04
N LEU A 377 -1.48 -27.52 24.67
CA LEU A 377 -0.64 -26.75 25.58
C LEU A 377 -0.92 -25.23 25.38
N PRO A 378 -1.39 -24.54 26.45
CA PRO A 378 -1.72 -23.11 26.35
C PRO A 378 -0.48 -22.22 26.29
N VAL A 379 0.65 -22.67 26.86
CA VAL A 379 1.93 -21.97 26.91
C VAL A 379 3.07 -22.97 26.67
N GLN A 380 4.26 -22.49 26.41
CA GLN A 380 5.46 -23.34 26.36
C GLN A 380 5.58 -24.10 27.69
N SER A 381 5.79 -25.40 27.61
CA SER A 381 5.71 -26.29 28.79
C SER A 381 6.74 -27.42 28.71
N ASP A 382 7.22 -27.83 29.86
CA ASP A 382 7.94 -29.11 30.04
C ASP A 382 6.90 -30.23 30.20
N VAL A 383 6.94 -31.21 29.31
CA VAL A 383 5.86 -32.19 29.09
C VAL A 383 6.39 -33.61 29.20
N SER A 384 5.68 -34.48 29.92
CA SER A 384 5.77 -35.92 29.78
C SER A 384 4.42 -36.52 29.41
N LEU A 385 4.42 -37.42 28.43
CA LEU A 385 3.24 -38.21 28.01
C LEU A 385 3.59 -39.67 28.01
N ASP A 386 3.04 -40.39 29.01
CA ASP A 386 3.38 -41.78 29.30
C ASP A 386 2.12 -42.68 29.31
N VAL A 387 2.29 -43.96 29.00
CA VAL A 387 1.23 -45.00 29.07
C VAL A 387 1.56 -46.00 30.14
N TYR A 388 0.56 -46.33 30.93
CA TYR A 388 0.65 -47.25 32.07
C TYR A 388 -0.34 -48.40 31.89
N ASN A 389 0.04 -49.60 32.38
CA ASN A 389 -0.87 -50.73 32.52
C ASN A 389 -1.72 -50.56 33.81
N ILE A 390 -2.66 -51.52 34.04
CA ILE A 390 -3.56 -51.51 35.21
C ILE A 390 -2.85 -51.69 36.56
N THR A 391 -1.60 -52.14 36.58
CA THR A 391 -0.78 -52.27 37.77
C THR A 391 0.04 -51.04 38.09
N GLY A 392 -0.07 -49.96 37.21
CA GLY A 392 0.65 -48.71 37.37
C GLY A 392 2.08 -48.75 36.84
N GLU A 393 2.47 -49.80 36.13
CA GLU A 393 3.76 -49.90 35.48
C GLU A 393 3.75 -49.10 34.16
N ARG A 394 4.77 -48.28 33.91
CA ARG A 394 4.91 -47.51 32.64
C ARG A 394 5.34 -48.45 31.52
N VAL A 395 4.48 -48.61 30.53
CA VAL A 395 4.71 -49.52 29.39
C VAL A 395 5.19 -48.80 28.11
N LEU A 396 4.88 -47.52 27.97
CA LEU A 396 5.38 -46.68 26.87
C LEU A 396 5.64 -45.25 27.38
N SER A 397 6.66 -44.61 26.84
CA SER A 397 6.86 -43.17 26.93
C SER A 397 6.74 -42.58 25.52
N LEU A 398 5.77 -41.72 25.30
CA LEU A 398 5.46 -41.16 24.00
C LEU A 398 6.19 -39.86 23.76
N TYR A 399 6.38 -39.05 24.80
CA TYR A 399 7.12 -37.81 24.74
C TYR A 399 7.68 -37.45 26.14
N ASN A 400 8.85 -36.79 26.11
CA ASN A 400 9.45 -36.17 27.30
C ASN A 400 10.36 -35.02 26.88
N GLY A 401 10.03 -33.76 27.23
CA GLY A 401 10.80 -32.57 26.89
C GLY A 401 9.96 -31.31 26.80
N VAL A 402 10.58 -30.22 26.35
CA VAL A 402 9.91 -28.91 26.18
C VAL A 402 9.20 -28.82 24.85
N LEU A 403 7.92 -28.40 24.87
CA LEU A 403 7.11 -28.08 23.71
C LEU A 403 6.62 -26.63 23.77
N ALA A 404 6.54 -25.96 22.65
CA ALA A 404 5.89 -24.65 22.53
C ALA A 404 4.38 -24.78 22.81
N ALA A 405 3.69 -23.63 22.97
CA ALA A 405 2.23 -23.62 22.98
C ALA A 405 1.69 -24.20 21.65
N GLY A 406 0.63 -24.98 21.71
CA GLY A 406 0.06 -25.61 20.49
C GLY A 406 -0.63 -26.94 20.76
N ASN A 407 -1.11 -27.57 19.66
CA ASN A 407 -1.71 -28.89 19.64
C ASN A 407 -0.74 -29.92 19.07
N TYR A 408 -0.66 -31.10 19.70
CA TYR A 408 0.24 -32.15 19.28
C TYR A 408 -0.49 -33.49 19.22
N ASN A 409 -0.12 -34.33 18.25
CA ASN A 409 -0.67 -35.66 18.06
C ASN A 409 0.42 -36.70 18.14
N TYR A 410 0.19 -37.74 19.00
CA TYR A 410 1.11 -38.85 19.20
C TYR A 410 0.45 -40.15 18.80
N THR A 411 1.04 -40.85 17.83
CA THR A 411 0.60 -42.20 17.45
C THR A 411 1.15 -43.21 18.41
N VAL A 412 0.26 -44.01 18.97
CA VAL A 412 0.59 -45.13 19.87
C VAL A 412 0.53 -46.40 19.03
N ASP A 413 1.66 -47.08 18.90
CA ASP A 413 1.72 -48.46 18.37
C ASP A 413 1.83 -49.44 19.55
N ALA A 414 0.74 -50.16 19.79
CA ALA A 414 0.64 -51.14 20.88
C ALA A 414 0.80 -52.60 20.36
N SER A 415 1.50 -52.81 19.22
CA SER A 415 1.72 -54.15 18.64
C SER A 415 2.39 -55.13 19.63
N ASN A 416 3.20 -54.59 20.55
CA ASN A 416 3.91 -55.41 21.56
C ASN A 416 3.19 -55.47 22.93
N LEU A 417 2.02 -54.84 23.07
CA LEU A 417 1.24 -54.89 24.30
C LEU A 417 0.14 -55.93 24.19
N THR A 418 -0.32 -56.46 25.31
CA THR A 418 -1.45 -57.40 25.36
C THR A 418 -2.78 -56.70 25.31
N SER A 419 -3.83 -57.36 24.79
CA SER A 419 -5.19 -56.83 24.90
C SER A 419 -5.54 -56.48 26.33
N GLY A 420 -6.14 -55.32 26.56
CA GLY A 420 -6.44 -54.85 27.89
C GLY A 420 -6.69 -53.36 28.01
N ILE A 421 -6.82 -52.90 29.26
CA ILE A 421 -7.02 -51.50 29.60
C ILE A 421 -5.67 -50.89 29.94
N TYR A 422 -5.42 -49.71 29.40
CA TYR A 422 -4.26 -48.87 29.68
C TYR A 422 -4.71 -47.46 30.06
N VAL A 423 -3.87 -46.73 30.78
CA VAL A 423 -4.08 -45.33 31.15
C VAL A 423 -2.92 -44.52 30.60
N TYR A 424 -3.19 -43.48 29.86
CA TYR A 424 -2.17 -42.53 29.48
C TYR A 424 -2.29 -41.26 30.30
N VAL A 425 -1.13 -40.68 30.63
CA VAL A 425 -1.00 -39.54 31.54
C VAL A 425 -0.16 -38.46 30.88
N LEU A 426 -0.69 -37.25 30.86
CA LEU A 426 0.00 -36.04 30.51
C LEU A 426 0.38 -35.30 31.78
N ASN A 427 1.67 -35.06 32.01
CA ASN A 427 2.13 -34.07 32.98
C ASN A 427 2.72 -32.91 32.18
N ALA A 428 2.33 -31.69 32.52
CA ALA A 428 2.82 -30.49 31.90
C ALA A 428 3.08 -29.40 32.93
N VAL A 429 4.25 -28.77 32.85
CA VAL A 429 4.67 -27.62 33.66
C VAL A 429 4.85 -26.43 32.71
N GLY A 430 3.93 -25.49 32.78
CA GLY A 430 3.97 -24.30 31.95
C GLY A 430 5.02 -23.28 32.38
N GLU A 431 5.54 -22.50 31.45
CA GLU A 431 6.43 -21.38 31.77
C GLU A 431 5.75 -20.29 32.63
N ASP A 432 4.40 -20.27 32.68
CA ASP A 432 3.60 -19.43 33.57
C ASP A 432 3.52 -19.97 35.00
N GLY A 433 4.24 -21.07 35.30
CA GLY A 433 4.29 -21.74 36.61
C GLY A 433 3.08 -22.61 36.92
N LYS A 434 2.11 -22.76 36.02
CA LYS A 434 0.98 -23.68 36.22
C LYS A 434 1.37 -25.10 35.86
N ASN A 435 0.96 -26.05 36.73
CA ASN A 435 1.16 -27.46 36.52
C ASN A 435 -0.18 -28.13 36.20
N SER A 436 -0.15 -29.11 35.33
CA SER A 436 -1.32 -29.90 35.00
C SER A 436 -0.96 -31.35 34.87
N THR A 437 -1.75 -32.23 35.52
CA THR A 437 -1.68 -33.68 35.35
C THR A 437 -3.05 -34.17 34.89
N LEU A 438 -3.12 -34.66 33.67
CA LEU A 438 -4.35 -35.19 33.07
C LEU A 438 -4.18 -36.67 32.72
N SER A 439 -5.25 -37.44 32.86
CA SER A 439 -5.22 -38.87 32.53
C SER A 439 -6.48 -39.31 31.79
N ARG A 440 -6.34 -40.29 30.91
CA ARG A 440 -7.42 -40.92 30.16
C ARG A 440 -7.19 -42.43 30.04
N LYS A 441 -8.31 -43.16 29.89
CA LYS A 441 -8.30 -44.62 29.69
C LYS A 441 -8.41 -44.94 28.21
N MET A 442 -7.65 -45.95 27.77
CA MET A 442 -7.76 -46.54 26.44
C MET A 442 -7.88 -48.05 26.51
N THR A 443 -8.49 -48.65 25.48
CA THR A 443 -8.76 -50.10 25.41
C THR A 443 -8.14 -50.67 24.15
N LEU A 444 -7.16 -51.54 24.29
CA LEU A 444 -6.55 -52.32 23.21
C LEU A 444 -7.30 -53.62 22.99
N LEU A 445 -7.72 -53.88 21.76
CA LEU A 445 -8.32 -55.17 21.33
C LEU A 445 -7.44 -55.75 20.26
N LYS A 446 -6.93 -56.93 20.46
CA LYS A 446 -6.21 -57.72 19.43
C LYS A 446 -7.05 -58.89 19.00
#